data_7f0bf8d2f5bd0607aa4585755ccedf8f
#
_entry.id   7f0bf8d2f5bd0607aa4585755ccedf8f
#
_cell.length_a   1.000
_cell.length_b   1.000
_cell.length_c   1.000
_cell.angle_alpha   90.00
_cell.angle_beta   90.00
_cell.angle_gamma   90.00
#
_symmetry.space_group_name_H-M   'P 1'
#
loop_
_entity.id
_entity.type
_entity.pdbx_description
1 polymer ?
#
loop_
_entity_poly.entity_id
_entity_poly.type
_entity_poly.pdbx_seq_one_letter_code
_entity_poly.pdbx_strand_id
1 'polypeptide(L)'
;MLLAKGLSALHVRFSSVMIFGLLVVLCVQSTRYWQQQGQTRRAFLVDVKYNNVVGEISAEEEYLERLVDLYGLTNLTKWQAWRVQPSSSAEGEDGPVTDVHLNFDSARSQKIINLQEPWSADLHASKKLALPVRNGEGKEFADSSEFLFGVSTSYERISAGDWAMVRAWQRWLTMGKKTSNGAGLVLMMDQVPDKKLREVDDKLQAAGVDAYVMTTDVPMSMARRYYELVRILKTYSATLAASGQRKRWYGVVEDSVFFPSLPYLRSRLASYDFNAQLVIGLPSERADWHEEAGGDGSTITTSGGGALMLTREAVARIPRLPCLARDASDDPVRPKRWDEILQKCLKKAAAMDMHIIPSLYSPRDEPTEVYPTSHETGARPLVLHDYQSRYRIDVGMAHLVTNVCGDACFMQRYLFHDNWVLVNGVSISEHPDGLQNPHKDRHPKSDDDLEGQGQQEEEEQQKQEKRRPRVTGQLVIDDKDDVQRVPLTWTGRRNVWALLDSAVSSDGDVWQAYLKKGARGATPAAEGAEEMDSVIVLIWENNARP
;
A
#
# COMPACT_ATOMS: atom_id res chain seq x y z
N MET A 1 -46.03 -18.10 -55.96
CA MET A 1 -44.54 -18.20 -55.94
C MET A 1 -43.94 -17.26 -54.91
N LEU A 2 -44.66 -16.85 -53.81
CA LEU A 2 -44.21 -15.92 -52.76
C LEU A 2 -44.12 -16.56 -51.37
N LEU A 3 -44.56 -17.82 -51.18
CA LEU A 3 -44.51 -18.52 -49.87
C LEU A 3 -43.23 -19.35 -49.65
N ALA A 4 -42.42 -19.61 -50.69
CA ALA A 4 -41.20 -20.42 -50.54
C ALA A 4 -39.96 -19.64 -50.11
N LYS A 5 -39.95 -18.28 -50.28
CA LYS A 5 -38.81 -17.43 -49.86
C LYS A 5 -38.81 -17.04 -48.37
N GLY A 6 -39.95 -17.14 -47.70
CA GLY A 6 -40.06 -16.81 -46.27
C GLY A 6 -39.51 -17.89 -45.33
N LEU A 7 -39.63 -19.15 -45.70
CA LEU A 7 -39.20 -20.29 -44.89
C LEU A 7 -37.68 -20.46 -44.86
N SER A 8 -36.95 -20.11 -45.92
CA SER A 8 -35.49 -20.21 -45.96
C SER A 8 -34.79 -19.15 -45.11
N ALA A 9 -35.35 -17.93 -45.04
CA ALA A 9 -34.80 -16.85 -44.22
C ALA A 9 -35.02 -17.09 -42.72
N LEU A 10 -36.11 -17.76 -42.33
CA LEU A 10 -36.39 -18.14 -40.95
C LEU A 10 -35.43 -19.25 -40.47
N HIS A 11 -35.15 -20.23 -41.29
CA HIS A 11 -34.21 -21.33 -40.97
C HIS A 11 -32.77 -20.82 -40.78
N VAL A 12 -32.31 -19.91 -41.62
CA VAL A 12 -30.95 -19.34 -41.50
C VAL A 12 -30.81 -18.51 -40.22
N ARG A 13 -31.83 -17.74 -39.83
CA ARG A 13 -31.81 -16.98 -38.57
C ARG A 13 -31.86 -17.88 -37.34
N PHE A 14 -32.66 -18.94 -37.38
CA PHE A 14 -32.76 -19.89 -36.27
C PHE A 14 -31.46 -20.69 -36.08
N SER A 15 -30.81 -21.07 -37.17
CA SER A 15 -29.50 -21.75 -37.15
C SER A 15 -28.40 -20.84 -36.57
N SER A 16 -28.38 -19.55 -36.93
CA SER A 16 -27.40 -18.58 -36.39
C SER A 16 -27.57 -18.32 -34.88
N VAL A 17 -28.81 -18.24 -34.41
CA VAL A 17 -29.11 -18.06 -32.97
C VAL A 17 -28.70 -19.31 -32.18
N MET A 18 -28.98 -20.51 -32.75
CA MET A 18 -28.56 -21.77 -32.12
C MET A 18 -27.04 -21.92 -32.06
N ILE A 19 -26.31 -21.54 -33.12
CA ILE A 19 -24.83 -21.57 -33.14
C ILE A 19 -24.27 -20.58 -32.14
N PHE A 20 -24.82 -19.36 -32.06
CA PHE A 20 -24.39 -18.37 -31.09
C PHE A 20 -24.66 -18.83 -29.65
N GLY A 21 -25.83 -19.41 -29.38
CA GLY A 21 -26.15 -19.99 -28.07
C GLY A 21 -25.19 -21.13 -27.70
N LEU A 22 -24.83 -21.98 -28.64
CA LEU A 22 -23.88 -23.08 -28.42
C LEU A 22 -22.47 -22.56 -28.14
N LEU A 23 -22.02 -21.51 -28.83
CA LEU A 23 -20.74 -20.86 -28.58
C LEU A 23 -20.69 -20.22 -27.20
N VAL A 24 -21.74 -19.54 -26.76
CA VAL A 24 -21.83 -18.96 -25.42
C VAL A 24 -21.76 -20.06 -24.34
N VAL A 25 -22.49 -21.17 -24.52
CA VAL A 25 -22.43 -22.31 -23.61
C VAL A 25 -21.03 -22.93 -23.56
N LEU A 26 -20.37 -23.09 -24.70
CA LEU A 26 -18.99 -23.60 -24.76
C LEU A 26 -18.00 -22.65 -24.08
N CYS A 27 -18.15 -21.34 -24.27
CA CYS A 27 -17.33 -20.36 -23.57
C CYS A 27 -17.54 -20.39 -22.05
N VAL A 28 -18.78 -20.48 -21.57
CA VAL A 28 -19.09 -20.60 -20.14
C VAL A 28 -18.59 -21.93 -19.57
N GLN A 29 -18.73 -23.02 -20.31
CA GLN A 29 -18.19 -24.31 -19.87
C GLN A 29 -16.67 -24.34 -19.86
N SER A 30 -16.00 -23.75 -20.86
CA SER A 30 -14.54 -23.65 -20.85
C SER A 30 -14.02 -22.79 -19.69
N THR A 31 -14.63 -21.64 -19.41
CA THR A 31 -14.24 -20.82 -18.26
C THR A 31 -14.47 -21.54 -16.94
N ARG A 32 -15.59 -22.26 -16.77
CA ARG A 32 -15.82 -23.11 -15.60
C ARG A 32 -14.83 -24.26 -15.49
N TYR A 33 -14.48 -24.89 -16.60
CA TYR A 33 -13.47 -25.95 -16.64
C TYR A 33 -12.09 -25.44 -16.21
N TRP A 34 -11.66 -24.27 -16.71
CA TRP A 34 -10.42 -23.64 -16.29
C TRP A 34 -10.42 -23.21 -14.83
N GLN A 35 -11.55 -22.70 -14.32
CA GLN A 35 -11.71 -22.39 -12.89
C GLN A 35 -11.68 -23.65 -12.02
N GLN A 36 -12.35 -24.73 -12.44
CA GLN A 36 -12.32 -26.00 -11.73
C GLN A 36 -10.93 -26.65 -11.76
N GLN A 37 -10.22 -26.60 -12.88
CA GLN A 37 -8.84 -27.10 -12.94
C GLN A 37 -7.91 -26.32 -12.00
N GLY A 38 -8.08 -25.01 -11.90
CA GLY A 38 -7.34 -24.19 -10.93
C GLY A 38 -7.65 -24.59 -9.48
N GLN A 39 -8.92 -24.88 -9.16
CA GLN A 39 -9.32 -25.34 -7.82
C GLN A 39 -8.91 -26.79 -7.55
N THR A 40 -9.00 -27.67 -8.55
CA THR A 40 -8.60 -29.08 -8.41
C THR A 40 -7.07 -29.22 -8.29
N ARG A 41 -6.29 -28.39 -8.99
CA ARG A 41 -4.84 -28.31 -8.78
C ARG A 41 -4.49 -27.82 -7.37
N ARG A 42 -5.21 -26.80 -6.85
CA ARG A 42 -5.03 -26.34 -5.47
C ARG A 42 -5.37 -27.43 -4.44
N ALA A 43 -6.46 -28.17 -4.65
CA ALA A 43 -6.82 -29.30 -3.79
C ALA A 43 -5.82 -30.47 -3.92
N PHE A 44 -5.35 -30.75 -5.13
CA PHE A 44 -4.39 -31.83 -5.40
C PHE A 44 -3.02 -31.55 -4.76
N LEU A 45 -2.55 -30.31 -4.79
CA LEU A 45 -1.29 -29.91 -4.10
C LEU A 45 -1.41 -29.98 -2.57
N VAL A 46 -2.61 -29.80 -2.01
CA VAL A 46 -2.87 -29.99 -0.58
C VAL A 46 -2.94 -31.49 -0.23
N ASP A 47 -3.52 -32.33 -1.08
CA ASP A 47 -3.68 -33.77 -0.83
C ASP A 47 -2.40 -34.58 -1.10
N VAL A 48 -1.55 -34.17 -2.04
CA VAL A 48 -0.26 -34.84 -2.32
C VAL A 48 0.72 -34.65 -1.16
N LYS A 49 0.59 -33.58 -0.38
CA LYS A 49 1.36 -33.39 0.87
C LYS A 49 1.10 -34.46 1.95
N TYR A 50 0.04 -35.24 1.85
CA TYR A 50 -0.34 -36.19 2.90
C TYR A 50 0.02 -37.65 2.62
N ASN A 51 0.42 -38.04 1.41
CA ASN A 51 0.47 -39.46 1.05
C ASN A 51 1.74 -40.01 0.39
N ASN A 52 2.82 -39.26 0.25
CA ASN A 52 4.06 -39.86 -0.28
C ASN A 52 5.30 -39.44 0.54
N VAL A 53 5.89 -40.42 1.17
CA VAL A 53 7.24 -40.43 1.69
C VAL A 53 8.22 -40.39 0.48
N VAL A 54 8.41 -39.22 -0.07
CA VAL A 54 9.52 -38.88 -0.96
C VAL A 54 10.18 -37.68 -0.31
N GLY A 55 11.49 -37.67 -0.19
CA GLY A 55 12.34 -36.79 0.58
C GLY A 55 11.77 -35.38 0.82
N GLU A 56 11.95 -34.87 2.00
CA GLU A 56 11.47 -33.53 2.39
C GLU A 56 11.83 -32.52 1.31
N ILE A 57 10.80 -32.00 0.61
CA ILE A 57 10.96 -30.88 -0.35
C ILE A 57 11.52 -29.70 0.45
N SER A 58 12.60 -29.12 0.00
CA SER A 58 13.19 -27.98 0.71
C SER A 58 12.24 -26.78 0.68
N ALA A 59 12.31 -25.89 1.68
CA ALA A 59 11.50 -24.66 1.71
C ALA A 59 11.72 -23.81 0.45
N GLU A 60 12.90 -23.89 -0.13
CA GLU A 60 13.28 -23.25 -1.39
C GLU A 60 12.51 -23.81 -2.57
N GLU A 61 12.44 -25.14 -2.69
CA GLU A 61 11.70 -25.80 -3.76
C GLU A 61 10.21 -25.50 -3.66
N GLU A 62 9.63 -25.56 -2.46
CA GLU A 62 8.24 -25.22 -2.21
C GLU A 62 7.94 -23.78 -2.64
N TYR A 63 8.84 -22.84 -2.33
CA TYR A 63 8.66 -21.44 -2.71
C TYR A 63 8.77 -21.23 -4.23
N LEU A 64 9.72 -21.91 -4.89
CA LEU A 64 9.88 -21.85 -6.34
C LEU A 64 8.68 -22.44 -7.07
N GLU A 65 8.19 -23.60 -6.67
CA GLU A 65 6.98 -24.21 -7.21
C GLU A 65 5.78 -23.26 -7.08
N ARG A 66 5.64 -22.62 -5.92
CA ARG A 66 4.62 -21.61 -5.71
C ARG A 66 4.70 -20.45 -6.71
N LEU A 67 5.90 -19.93 -6.99
CA LEU A 67 6.09 -18.84 -7.94
C LEU A 67 5.72 -19.27 -9.37
N VAL A 68 6.09 -20.48 -9.77
CA VAL A 68 5.73 -21.04 -11.08
C VAL A 68 4.23 -21.17 -11.23
N ASP A 69 3.58 -21.80 -10.25
CA ASP A 69 2.14 -22.14 -10.34
C ASP A 69 1.24 -20.91 -10.27
N LEU A 70 1.61 -19.91 -9.47
CA LEU A 70 0.76 -18.74 -9.26
C LEU A 70 0.96 -17.64 -10.31
N TYR A 71 2.16 -17.48 -10.84
CA TYR A 71 2.51 -16.28 -11.61
C TYR A 71 2.84 -16.56 -13.08
N GLY A 72 2.81 -17.81 -13.51
CA GLY A 72 2.99 -18.18 -14.92
C GLY A 72 4.29 -17.65 -15.49
N LEU A 73 5.40 -17.83 -14.79
CA LEU A 73 6.72 -17.44 -15.25
C LEU A 73 7.11 -18.20 -16.52
N THR A 74 8.09 -17.69 -17.28
CA THR A 74 8.62 -18.39 -18.46
C THR A 74 9.41 -19.62 -18.03
N ASN A 75 9.57 -20.61 -18.93
CA ASN A 75 10.33 -21.84 -18.63
C ASN A 75 11.78 -21.56 -18.28
N LEU A 76 12.36 -20.49 -18.87
CA LEU A 76 13.71 -20.04 -18.56
C LEU A 76 13.64 -18.66 -17.92
N THR A 77 14.24 -18.54 -16.75
CA THR A 77 14.26 -17.30 -15.98
C THR A 77 15.67 -17.03 -15.49
N LYS A 78 16.11 -15.78 -15.59
CA LYS A 78 17.33 -15.32 -14.91
C LYS A 78 17.04 -15.20 -13.43
N TRP A 79 17.92 -15.75 -12.60
CA TRP A 79 17.70 -15.86 -11.17
C TRP A 79 18.87 -15.35 -10.36
N GLN A 80 18.55 -14.58 -9.31
CA GLN A 80 19.50 -14.12 -8.33
C GLN A 80 18.87 -14.21 -6.94
N ALA A 81 19.62 -14.67 -5.94
CA ALA A 81 19.14 -14.78 -4.57
C ALA A 81 20.15 -14.21 -3.57
N TRP A 82 19.62 -13.59 -2.52
CA TRP A 82 20.38 -13.02 -1.42
C TRP A 82 19.77 -13.43 -0.09
N ARG A 83 20.62 -13.82 0.87
CA ARG A 83 20.23 -13.97 2.27
C ARG A 83 20.51 -12.66 2.98
N VAL A 84 19.45 -12.01 3.46
CA VAL A 84 19.51 -10.72 4.09
C VAL A 84 19.54 -10.89 5.61
N GLN A 85 20.59 -10.38 6.23
CA GLN A 85 20.74 -10.33 7.68
C GLN A 85 20.43 -8.90 8.15
N PRO A 86 19.30 -8.68 8.84
CA PRO A 86 19.02 -7.35 9.40
C PRO A 86 20.01 -7.05 10.52
N SER A 87 20.66 -5.91 10.43
CA SER A 87 21.55 -5.37 11.46
C SER A 87 20.96 -4.08 12.02
N SER A 88 21.28 -3.75 13.27
CA SER A 88 20.86 -2.46 13.84
C SER A 88 21.58 -1.34 13.11
N SER A 89 20.85 -0.27 12.71
CA SER A 89 21.49 0.96 12.24
C SER A 89 22.26 1.63 13.39
N ALA A 90 23.35 2.32 13.07
CA ALA A 90 24.02 3.17 14.05
C ALA A 90 23.11 4.35 14.45
N GLU A 91 23.28 4.87 15.67
CA GLU A 91 22.55 6.07 16.10
C GLU A 91 22.83 7.23 15.13
N GLY A 92 21.76 7.81 14.55
CA GLY A 92 21.84 8.91 13.60
C GLY A 92 21.72 8.53 12.11
N GLU A 93 21.63 7.25 11.77
CA GLU A 93 21.46 6.78 10.37
C GLU A 93 19.99 6.63 9.94
N ASP A 94 19.03 7.18 10.66
CA ASP A 94 17.59 7.07 10.36
C ASP A 94 17.13 8.00 9.20
N GLY A 95 18.07 8.34 8.32
CA GLY A 95 17.80 9.18 7.14
C GLY A 95 16.86 8.53 6.11
N PRO A 96 16.38 9.32 5.12
CA PRO A 96 15.48 8.83 4.07
C PRO A 96 16.15 7.81 3.14
N VAL A 97 17.47 7.77 3.13
CA VAL A 97 18.31 6.83 2.36
C VAL A 97 19.28 6.14 3.31
N THR A 98 19.37 4.84 3.17
CA THR A 98 20.39 4.04 3.85
C THR A 98 21.46 3.65 2.82
N ASP A 99 22.65 4.22 2.96
CA ASP A 99 23.78 3.88 2.09
C ASP A 99 24.34 2.51 2.47
N VAL A 100 24.47 1.63 1.48
CA VAL A 100 25.04 0.28 1.65
C VAL A 100 26.36 0.22 0.92
N HIS A 101 27.45 0.10 1.66
CA HIS A 101 28.82 0.08 1.12
C HIS A 101 29.18 -1.27 0.45
N LEU A 102 28.25 -1.85 -0.28
CA LEU A 102 28.41 -3.10 -1.03
C LEU A 102 27.81 -2.94 -2.41
N ASN A 103 28.27 -3.76 -3.36
CA ASN A 103 27.65 -3.92 -4.65
C ASN A 103 26.55 -4.97 -4.57
N PHE A 104 25.35 -4.60 -5.06
CA PHE A 104 24.20 -5.50 -5.08
C PHE A 104 24.32 -6.55 -6.19
N ASP A 105 24.70 -6.11 -7.40
CA ASP A 105 24.88 -7.02 -8.52
C ASP A 105 26.38 -7.37 -8.70
N SER A 106 26.65 -8.66 -8.76
CA SER A 106 27.82 -9.15 -9.44
C SER A 106 27.31 -9.95 -10.63
N ALA A 107 27.58 -9.52 -11.84
CA ALA A 107 27.19 -10.18 -13.09
C ALA A 107 27.48 -11.70 -13.12
N ARG A 108 28.33 -12.18 -12.23
CA ARG A 108 28.69 -13.59 -12.03
C ARG A 108 27.70 -14.39 -11.18
N SER A 109 26.70 -13.76 -10.56
CA SER A 109 25.78 -14.45 -9.62
C SER A 109 24.43 -14.78 -10.23
N GLN A 110 24.12 -14.30 -11.43
CA GLN A 110 22.86 -14.64 -12.10
C GLN A 110 22.95 -16.06 -12.68
N LYS A 111 22.01 -16.91 -12.27
CA LYS A 111 21.83 -18.26 -12.83
C LYS A 111 20.63 -18.26 -13.77
N ILE A 112 20.66 -19.08 -14.81
CA ILE A 112 19.50 -19.38 -15.62
C ILE A 112 18.88 -20.66 -15.07
N ILE A 113 17.62 -20.58 -14.67
CA ILE A 113 16.91 -21.70 -14.07
C ILE A 113 15.78 -22.13 -14.99
N ASN A 114 15.70 -23.42 -15.23
CA ASN A 114 14.53 -24.04 -15.83
C ASN A 114 13.47 -24.22 -14.75
N LEU A 115 12.39 -23.44 -14.82
CA LEU A 115 11.31 -23.51 -13.84
C LEU A 115 10.51 -24.83 -13.88
N GLN A 116 10.75 -25.69 -14.88
CA GLN A 116 10.23 -27.07 -14.89
C GLN A 116 11.07 -28.00 -14.01
N GLU A 117 12.26 -27.54 -13.61
CA GLU A 117 13.20 -28.24 -12.74
C GLU A 117 13.63 -27.34 -11.58
N PRO A 118 12.69 -26.96 -10.67
CA PRO A 118 12.94 -25.95 -9.63
C PRO A 118 14.08 -26.32 -8.69
N TRP A 119 14.34 -27.62 -8.46
CA TRP A 119 15.45 -28.14 -7.66
C TRP A 119 16.85 -27.74 -8.19
N SER A 120 16.95 -27.34 -9.46
CA SER A 120 18.21 -26.87 -10.04
C SER A 120 18.61 -25.46 -9.56
N ALA A 121 17.76 -24.76 -8.83
CA ALA A 121 17.96 -23.39 -8.43
C ALA A 121 19.06 -23.19 -7.38
N ASP A 122 19.27 -24.18 -6.48
CA ASP A 122 20.29 -24.14 -5.42
C ASP A 122 20.36 -22.77 -4.69
N LEU A 123 19.25 -22.38 -4.07
CA LEU A 123 19.15 -21.11 -3.34
C LEU A 123 19.97 -21.11 -2.03
N HIS A 124 20.41 -22.28 -1.56
CA HIS A 124 21.27 -22.38 -0.38
C HIS A 124 22.62 -21.68 -0.55
N ALA A 125 23.13 -21.63 -1.79
CA ALA A 125 24.39 -20.94 -2.12
C ALA A 125 24.23 -19.42 -2.26
N SER A 126 23.11 -18.84 -1.78
CA SER A 126 22.84 -17.42 -1.83
C SER A 126 23.90 -16.62 -1.09
N LYS A 127 24.28 -15.49 -1.65
CA LYS A 127 25.18 -14.54 -0.99
C LYS A 127 24.51 -13.94 0.24
N LYS A 128 25.32 -13.64 1.25
CA LYS A 128 24.86 -12.93 2.45
C LYS A 128 24.97 -11.43 2.26
N LEU A 129 23.95 -10.70 2.69
CA LEU A 129 23.84 -9.26 2.62
C LEU A 129 23.41 -8.73 4.00
N ALA A 130 24.29 -8.03 4.69
CA ALA A 130 23.92 -7.33 5.92
C ALA A 130 23.29 -5.98 5.57
N LEU A 131 22.05 -5.76 5.98
CA LEU A 131 21.35 -4.50 5.78
C LEU A 131 21.04 -3.84 7.12
N PRO A 132 21.47 -2.59 7.33
CA PRO A 132 21.10 -1.84 8.51
C PRO A 132 19.61 -1.50 8.44
N VAL A 133 18.87 -1.85 9.48
CA VAL A 133 17.43 -1.54 9.56
C VAL A 133 17.21 -0.38 10.50
N ARG A 134 16.31 0.53 10.13
CA ARG A 134 15.92 1.67 10.97
C ARG A 134 15.45 1.17 12.32
N ASN A 135 15.82 1.91 13.36
CA ASN A 135 15.30 1.66 14.69
C ASN A 135 13.80 1.93 14.70
N GLY A 136 13.03 0.89 14.98
CA GLY A 136 11.59 1.01 15.20
C GLY A 136 11.31 1.44 16.64
N GLU A 137 10.07 1.83 16.91
CA GLU A 137 9.59 2.14 18.25
C GLU A 137 9.42 0.86 19.07
N GLY A 138 10.54 0.22 19.39
CA GLY A 138 10.66 -0.97 20.24
C GLY A 138 9.87 -2.21 19.75
N LYS A 139 10.49 -3.38 19.78
CA LYS A 139 9.80 -4.67 19.58
C LYS A 139 8.80 -4.99 20.69
N GLU A 140 8.74 -4.19 21.75
CA GLU A 140 7.68 -4.27 22.76
C GLU A 140 6.37 -3.92 22.07
N PHE A 141 5.53 -4.90 21.97
CA PHE A 141 4.19 -4.87 21.39
C PHE A 141 3.48 -3.60 21.85
N ALA A 142 3.50 -2.61 21.00
CA ALA A 142 2.87 -1.37 21.34
C ALA A 142 1.37 -1.63 21.34
N ASP A 143 0.82 -1.72 22.55
CA ASP A 143 -0.61 -1.74 22.78
C ASP A 143 -1.26 -0.59 22.00
N SER A 144 -2.14 -0.92 21.07
CA SER A 144 -2.88 0.01 20.23
C SER A 144 -4.32 0.20 20.71
N SER A 145 -4.61 -0.19 21.95
CA SER A 145 -5.96 -0.17 22.55
C SER A 145 -6.57 1.23 22.61
N GLU A 146 -5.78 2.28 22.50
CA GLU A 146 -6.27 3.66 22.46
C GLU A 146 -6.95 4.05 21.15
N PHE A 147 -6.79 3.26 20.07
CA PHE A 147 -7.38 3.52 18.76
C PHE A 147 -8.74 2.80 18.57
N LEU A 148 -9.65 3.50 17.89
CA LEU A 148 -10.89 2.93 17.35
C LEU A 148 -11.09 3.46 15.94
N PHE A 149 -11.08 2.57 14.96
CA PHE A 149 -11.22 2.93 13.55
C PHE A 149 -12.63 2.66 13.03
N GLY A 150 -13.14 3.54 12.19
CA GLY A 150 -14.38 3.38 11.45
C GLY A 150 -14.10 3.33 9.95
N VAL A 151 -14.61 2.28 9.31
CA VAL A 151 -14.45 2.02 7.87
C VAL A 151 -15.82 1.75 7.25
N SER A 152 -16.05 2.24 6.04
CA SER A 152 -17.20 1.85 5.24
C SER A 152 -16.74 1.18 3.95
N THR A 153 -17.32 0.02 3.61
CA THR A 153 -17.02 -0.73 2.38
C THR A 153 -18.26 -1.47 1.86
N SER A 154 -18.10 -2.22 0.76
CA SER A 154 -19.10 -3.18 0.27
C SER A 154 -18.59 -4.61 0.38
N TYR A 155 -19.53 -5.57 0.34
CA TYR A 155 -19.14 -6.99 0.35
C TYR A 155 -18.27 -7.37 -0.84
N GLU A 156 -18.56 -6.83 -2.01
CA GLU A 156 -17.80 -7.11 -3.24
C GLU A 156 -16.36 -6.61 -3.12
N ARG A 157 -16.14 -5.46 -2.50
CA ARG A 157 -14.79 -4.91 -2.29
C ARG A 157 -14.00 -5.71 -1.26
N ILE A 158 -14.59 -6.03 -0.12
CA ILE A 158 -13.87 -6.72 0.97
C ILE A 158 -13.55 -8.17 0.60
N SER A 159 -14.42 -8.84 -0.18
CA SER A 159 -14.21 -10.23 -0.61
C SER A 159 -13.33 -10.35 -1.86
N ALA A 160 -13.03 -9.23 -2.54
CA ALA A 160 -12.19 -9.23 -3.73
C ALA A 160 -10.75 -9.72 -3.43
N GLY A 161 -10.10 -10.30 -4.46
CA GLY A 161 -8.70 -10.71 -4.38
C GLY A 161 -8.44 -11.74 -3.26
N ASP A 162 -9.37 -12.66 -3.03
CA ASP A 162 -9.28 -13.64 -1.95
C ASP A 162 -9.09 -12.97 -0.58
N TRP A 163 -9.96 -12.02 -0.27
CA TRP A 163 -9.94 -11.25 1.00
C TRP A 163 -8.66 -10.42 1.22
N ALA A 164 -8.07 -9.89 0.14
CA ALA A 164 -6.83 -9.11 0.20
C ALA A 164 -6.92 -7.94 1.21
N MET A 165 -8.10 -7.29 1.30
CA MET A 165 -8.35 -6.22 2.24
C MET A 165 -8.29 -6.70 3.71
N VAL A 166 -8.85 -7.87 4.01
CA VAL A 166 -8.78 -8.46 5.36
C VAL A 166 -7.33 -8.83 5.70
N ARG A 167 -6.56 -9.37 4.73
CA ARG A 167 -5.12 -9.62 4.93
C ARG A 167 -4.34 -8.34 5.21
N ALA A 168 -4.68 -7.24 4.52
CA ALA A 168 -4.07 -5.95 4.79
C ALA A 168 -4.42 -5.45 6.19
N TRP A 169 -5.71 -5.51 6.59
CA TRP A 169 -6.14 -5.08 7.92
C TRP A 169 -5.53 -5.94 9.04
N GLN A 170 -5.36 -7.24 8.82
CA GLN A 170 -4.65 -8.12 9.75
C GLN A 170 -3.23 -7.59 10.05
N ARG A 171 -2.54 -6.98 9.06
CA ARG A 171 -1.16 -6.51 9.23
C ARG A 171 -1.02 -5.37 10.24
N TRP A 172 -2.02 -4.50 10.37
CA TRP A 172 -1.94 -3.33 11.24
C TRP A 172 -2.91 -3.34 12.44
N LEU A 173 -3.90 -4.26 12.45
CA LEU A 173 -4.83 -4.43 13.58
C LEU A 173 -4.49 -5.61 14.50
N THR A 174 -3.42 -6.36 14.19
CA THR A 174 -3.00 -7.49 15.01
C THR A 174 -1.50 -7.44 15.34
N MET A 175 -1.10 -8.20 16.34
CA MET A 175 0.31 -8.41 16.73
C MET A 175 0.97 -9.55 15.94
N GLY A 176 0.42 -9.96 14.79
CA GLY A 176 0.73 -11.25 14.18
C GLY A 176 0.07 -12.41 14.95
N LYS A 177 0.30 -13.65 14.51
CA LYS A 177 -0.27 -14.87 15.15
C LYS A 177 -1.78 -14.80 15.42
N LYS A 178 -2.52 -13.98 14.65
CA LYS A 178 -3.99 -13.80 14.77
C LYS A 178 -4.45 -13.27 16.13
N THR A 179 -3.65 -12.47 16.80
CA THR A 179 -3.97 -11.86 18.09
C THR A 179 -4.16 -10.35 17.89
N SER A 180 -5.29 -9.79 18.33
CA SER A 180 -5.53 -8.33 18.27
C SER A 180 -4.45 -7.54 19.01
N ASN A 181 -4.07 -6.38 18.47
CA ASN A 181 -3.19 -5.42 19.13
C ASN A 181 -3.95 -4.41 20.03
N GLY A 182 -5.25 -4.64 20.27
CA GLY A 182 -6.11 -3.79 21.07
C GLY A 182 -6.80 -2.66 20.31
N ALA A 183 -6.37 -2.35 19.06
CA ALA A 183 -7.11 -1.41 18.23
C ALA A 183 -8.45 -2.03 17.80
N GLY A 184 -9.55 -1.27 17.94
CA GLY A 184 -10.86 -1.70 17.51
C GLY A 184 -11.21 -1.23 16.10
N LEU A 185 -12.02 -2.00 15.39
CA LEU A 185 -12.55 -1.66 14.07
C LEU A 185 -14.09 -1.64 14.11
N VAL A 186 -14.71 -0.56 13.63
CA VAL A 186 -16.14 -0.51 13.32
C VAL A 186 -16.29 -0.56 11.80
N LEU A 187 -16.88 -1.61 11.30
CA LEU A 187 -17.08 -1.83 9.87
C LEU A 187 -18.55 -1.63 9.50
N MET A 188 -18.85 -0.60 8.71
CA MET A 188 -20.19 -0.34 8.18
C MET A 188 -20.26 -0.77 6.72
N MET A 189 -21.19 -1.63 6.40
CA MET A 189 -21.44 -2.12 5.06
C MET A 189 -22.81 -1.63 4.54
N ASP A 190 -22.92 -1.37 3.25
CA ASP A 190 -24.15 -0.85 2.65
C ASP A 190 -25.06 -1.97 2.20
N GLN A 191 -26.20 -2.15 2.89
CA GLN A 191 -27.25 -3.12 2.56
C GLN A 191 -26.77 -4.55 2.29
N VAL A 192 -25.95 -5.08 3.16
CA VAL A 192 -25.42 -6.45 3.03
C VAL A 192 -26.37 -7.45 3.73
N PRO A 193 -26.77 -8.54 3.07
CA PRO A 193 -27.57 -9.60 3.70
C PRO A 193 -26.86 -10.25 4.87
N ASP A 194 -27.61 -10.67 5.91
CA ASP A 194 -27.07 -11.27 7.15
C ASP A 194 -26.10 -12.42 6.94
N LYS A 195 -26.31 -13.24 5.91
CA LYS A 195 -25.39 -14.36 5.60
C LYS A 195 -24.01 -13.85 5.20
N LYS A 196 -23.95 -12.84 4.33
CA LYS A 196 -22.70 -12.23 3.89
C LYS A 196 -22.06 -11.42 5.02
N LEU A 197 -22.87 -10.77 5.84
CA LEU A 197 -22.39 -10.02 7.00
C LEU A 197 -21.66 -10.95 7.99
N ARG A 198 -22.27 -12.11 8.31
CA ARG A 198 -21.62 -13.14 9.15
C ARG A 198 -20.34 -13.69 8.53
N GLU A 199 -20.33 -13.93 7.21
CA GLU A 199 -19.12 -14.38 6.53
C GLU A 199 -17.95 -13.38 6.68
N VAL A 200 -18.24 -12.07 6.60
CA VAL A 200 -17.24 -11.01 6.84
C VAL A 200 -16.75 -11.03 8.28
N ASP A 201 -17.68 -11.13 9.23
CA ASP A 201 -17.36 -11.19 10.67
C ASP A 201 -16.48 -12.41 11.00
N ASP A 202 -16.85 -13.60 10.50
CA ASP A 202 -16.07 -14.84 10.65
C ASP A 202 -14.65 -14.69 10.09
N LYS A 203 -14.50 -14.03 8.93
CA LYS A 203 -13.17 -13.79 8.30
C LYS A 203 -12.32 -12.85 9.13
N LEU A 204 -12.89 -11.76 9.64
CA LEU A 204 -12.18 -10.81 10.50
C LEU A 204 -11.76 -11.45 11.82
N GLN A 205 -12.66 -12.21 12.44
CA GLN A 205 -12.37 -12.95 13.67
C GLN A 205 -11.26 -14.01 13.43
N ALA A 206 -11.34 -14.76 12.32
CA ALA A 206 -10.30 -15.73 11.95
C ALA A 206 -8.94 -15.09 11.68
N ALA A 207 -8.93 -13.82 11.24
CA ALA A 207 -7.73 -13.02 11.09
C ALA A 207 -7.20 -12.43 12.41
N GLY A 208 -7.97 -12.50 13.50
CA GLY A 208 -7.62 -11.93 14.81
C GLY A 208 -7.91 -10.44 14.95
N VAL A 209 -8.74 -9.88 14.05
CA VAL A 209 -9.14 -8.47 14.07
C VAL A 209 -10.31 -8.29 15.03
N ASP A 210 -10.19 -7.35 15.98
CA ASP A 210 -11.26 -6.96 16.87
C ASP A 210 -12.20 -5.98 16.13
N ALA A 211 -13.30 -6.51 15.59
CA ALA A 211 -14.21 -5.78 14.74
C ALA A 211 -15.67 -5.83 15.22
N TYR A 212 -16.36 -4.70 15.09
CA TYR A 212 -17.81 -4.58 15.17
C TYR A 212 -18.37 -4.38 13.77
N VAL A 213 -18.97 -5.42 13.19
CA VAL A 213 -19.49 -5.43 11.82
C VAL A 213 -20.98 -5.11 11.81
N MET A 214 -21.39 -4.17 10.96
CA MET A 214 -22.79 -3.78 10.83
C MET A 214 -23.18 -3.48 9.39
N THR A 215 -24.48 -3.47 9.11
CA THR A 215 -25.03 -3.09 7.81
C THR A 215 -26.03 -1.94 7.95
N THR A 216 -26.30 -1.25 6.85
CA THR A 216 -27.32 -0.21 6.79
C THR A 216 -28.67 -0.82 6.36
N ASP A 217 -29.76 -0.39 7.01
CA ASP A 217 -31.13 -0.83 6.66
C ASP A 217 -31.63 -0.21 5.36
N VAL A 218 -31.14 0.98 5.03
CA VAL A 218 -31.51 1.75 3.83
C VAL A 218 -30.28 2.16 3.06
N PRO A 219 -30.39 2.34 1.72
CA PRO A 219 -29.27 2.83 0.90
C PRO A 219 -28.76 4.17 1.41
N MET A 220 -27.46 4.27 1.56
CA MET A 220 -26.82 5.53 1.96
C MET A 220 -25.71 5.92 1.00
N SER A 221 -25.62 7.21 0.69
CA SER A 221 -24.44 7.74 0.00
C SER A 221 -23.19 7.53 0.85
N MET A 222 -22.03 7.43 0.20
CA MET A 222 -20.74 7.27 0.89
C MET A 222 -20.54 8.36 1.95
N ALA A 223 -20.80 9.62 1.61
CA ALA A 223 -20.67 10.73 2.56
C ALA A 223 -21.55 10.56 3.79
N ARG A 224 -22.78 10.07 3.61
CA ARG A 224 -23.69 9.80 4.72
C ARG A 224 -23.20 8.65 5.59
N ARG A 225 -22.69 7.57 5.00
CA ARG A 225 -22.12 6.45 5.76
C ARG A 225 -20.95 6.91 6.63
N TYR A 226 -20.03 7.70 6.10
CA TYR A 226 -18.89 8.21 6.88
C TYR A 226 -19.30 9.16 8.00
N TYR A 227 -20.34 9.98 7.77
CA TYR A 227 -20.89 10.81 8.84
C TYR A 227 -21.57 9.97 9.93
N GLU A 228 -22.34 8.96 9.55
CA GLU A 228 -22.95 8.02 10.49
C GLU A 228 -21.90 7.20 11.25
N LEU A 229 -20.78 6.84 10.61
CA LEU A 229 -19.66 6.20 11.29
C LEU A 229 -19.13 7.02 12.46
N VAL A 230 -19.01 8.35 12.32
CA VAL A 230 -18.60 9.21 13.45
C VAL A 230 -19.58 9.09 14.61
N ARG A 231 -20.88 9.02 14.32
CA ARG A 231 -21.94 8.85 15.34
C ARG A 231 -21.82 7.48 16.03
N ILE A 232 -21.56 6.44 15.25
CA ILE A 232 -21.42 5.06 15.77
C ILE A 232 -20.14 4.94 16.59
N LEU A 233 -19.01 5.48 16.13
CA LEU A 233 -17.76 5.52 16.88
C LEU A 233 -17.96 6.15 18.26
N LYS A 234 -18.71 7.25 18.34
CA LYS A 234 -19.08 7.88 19.62
C LYS A 234 -19.86 6.94 20.52
N THR A 235 -20.91 6.30 19.99
CA THR A 235 -21.80 5.45 20.78
C THR A 235 -21.06 4.19 21.22
N TYR A 236 -20.36 3.53 20.31
CA TYR A 236 -19.62 2.31 20.57
C TYR A 236 -18.47 2.54 21.57
N SER A 237 -17.77 3.67 21.45
CA SER A 237 -16.72 4.01 22.42
C SER A 237 -17.26 4.23 23.84
N ALA A 238 -18.49 4.72 23.98
CA ALA A 238 -19.11 4.83 25.29
C ALA A 238 -19.40 3.45 25.90
N THR A 239 -19.82 2.49 25.08
CA THR A 239 -19.99 1.08 25.50
C THR A 239 -18.67 0.45 25.93
N LEU A 240 -17.61 0.65 25.12
CA LEU A 240 -16.26 0.19 25.45
C LEU A 240 -15.72 0.81 26.74
N ALA A 241 -15.97 2.10 26.95
CA ALA A 241 -15.56 2.79 28.17
C ALA A 241 -16.27 2.25 29.42
N ALA A 242 -17.53 1.83 29.30
CA ALA A 242 -18.27 1.18 30.40
C ALA A 242 -17.67 -0.18 30.78
N SER A 243 -17.01 -0.88 29.84
CA SER A 243 -16.24 -2.11 30.09
C SER A 243 -14.77 -1.88 30.46
N GLY A 244 -14.37 -0.61 30.68
CA GLY A 244 -13.01 -0.25 31.06
C GLY A 244 -12.06 0.06 29.92
N GLN A 245 -12.48 -0.11 28.68
CA GLN A 245 -11.67 0.15 27.48
C GLN A 245 -11.87 1.60 27.01
N ARG A 246 -10.95 2.48 27.35
CA ARG A 246 -11.02 3.89 26.95
C ARG A 246 -10.24 4.17 25.69
N LYS A 247 -10.94 4.63 24.65
CA LYS A 247 -10.34 5.09 23.39
C LYS A 247 -9.99 6.57 23.46
N ARG A 248 -8.84 6.94 22.89
CA ARG A 248 -8.34 8.33 22.79
C ARG A 248 -8.46 8.87 21.39
N TRP A 249 -8.14 8.03 20.40
CA TRP A 249 -8.08 8.37 18.98
C TRP A 249 -9.13 7.60 18.18
N TYR A 250 -9.86 8.32 17.35
CA TYR A 250 -10.91 7.78 16.51
C TYR A 250 -10.54 8.01 15.05
N GLY A 251 -10.18 6.95 14.34
CA GLY A 251 -9.88 7.00 12.91
C GLY A 251 -11.15 6.87 12.08
N VAL A 252 -11.38 7.79 11.16
CA VAL A 252 -12.39 7.64 10.10
C VAL A 252 -11.61 7.49 8.81
N VAL A 253 -11.61 6.29 8.25
CA VAL A 253 -10.67 5.93 7.20
C VAL A 253 -11.34 5.16 6.06
N GLU A 254 -10.87 5.36 4.85
CA GLU A 254 -11.32 4.58 3.69
C GLU A 254 -10.84 3.13 3.78
N ASP A 255 -11.55 2.23 3.13
CA ASP A 255 -11.25 0.80 3.12
C ASP A 255 -9.90 0.48 2.43
N SER A 256 -9.42 1.39 1.59
CA SER A 256 -8.12 1.34 0.89
C SER A 256 -6.98 2.00 1.66
N VAL A 257 -7.18 2.36 2.94
CA VAL A 257 -6.14 2.89 3.82
C VAL A 257 -5.38 1.76 4.52
N PHE A 258 -4.07 1.91 4.60
CA PHE A 258 -3.18 1.00 5.30
C PHE A 258 -2.22 1.79 6.20
N PHE A 259 -2.10 1.38 7.45
CA PHE A 259 -1.14 1.94 8.40
C PHE A 259 0.03 0.97 8.55
N PRO A 260 1.24 1.31 8.06
CA PRO A 260 2.40 0.42 8.22
C PRO A 260 2.79 0.17 9.67
N SER A 261 2.55 1.15 10.56
CA SER A 261 2.87 1.03 11.98
C SER A 261 1.95 1.92 12.84
N LEU A 262 1.08 1.32 13.65
CA LEU A 262 0.28 2.07 14.63
C LEU A 262 1.14 2.68 15.75
N PRO A 263 2.23 2.05 16.22
CA PRO A 263 3.19 2.71 17.11
C PRO A 263 3.76 4.01 16.53
N TYR A 264 4.12 4.01 15.26
CA TYR A 264 4.59 5.22 14.58
C TYR A 264 3.48 6.28 14.47
N LEU A 265 2.26 5.89 14.12
CA LEU A 265 1.11 6.80 14.17
C LEU A 265 0.93 7.41 15.56
N ARG A 266 1.04 6.60 16.61
CA ARG A 266 0.95 7.08 17.99
C ARG A 266 2.02 8.11 18.33
N SER A 267 3.27 7.85 17.96
CA SER A 267 4.37 8.77 18.23
C SER A 267 4.14 10.12 17.54
N ARG A 268 3.60 10.10 16.31
CA ARG A 268 3.25 11.33 15.58
C ARG A 268 2.06 12.07 16.20
N LEU A 269 1.10 11.35 16.75
CA LEU A 269 -0.04 11.94 17.46
C LEU A 269 0.29 12.42 18.88
N ALA A 270 1.43 12.04 19.45
CA ALA A 270 1.80 12.38 20.82
C ALA A 270 1.99 13.88 21.06
N SER A 271 2.26 14.66 20.00
CA SER A 271 2.39 16.13 20.08
C SER A 271 1.03 16.85 20.20
N TYR A 272 -0.08 16.15 20.02
CA TYR A 272 -1.43 16.71 20.05
C TYR A 272 -2.15 16.41 21.38
N ASP A 273 -2.85 17.40 21.90
CA ASP A 273 -3.70 17.20 23.09
C ASP A 273 -4.97 16.43 22.72
N PHE A 274 -5.04 15.16 23.09
CA PHE A 274 -6.18 14.29 22.82
C PHE A 274 -7.46 14.70 23.59
N ASN A 275 -7.38 15.61 24.58
CA ASN A 275 -8.54 16.20 25.27
C ASN A 275 -9.07 17.45 24.56
N ALA A 276 -8.30 18.04 23.66
CA ALA A 276 -8.75 19.15 22.85
C ALA A 276 -9.68 18.68 21.72
N GLN A 277 -10.42 19.59 21.13
CA GLN A 277 -11.31 19.29 20.01
C GLN A 277 -10.53 19.38 18.69
N LEU A 278 -9.91 18.26 18.29
CA LEU A 278 -9.02 18.22 17.14
C LEU A 278 -9.52 17.28 16.03
N VAL A 279 -9.31 17.71 14.79
CA VAL A 279 -9.46 16.92 13.56
C VAL A 279 -8.12 16.94 12.85
N ILE A 280 -7.55 15.77 12.60
CA ILE A 280 -6.22 15.61 12.02
C ILE A 280 -6.35 14.80 10.74
N GLY A 281 -5.98 15.42 9.60
CA GLY A 281 -5.94 14.78 8.29
C GLY A 281 -4.57 14.12 8.06
N LEU A 282 -4.59 12.97 7.41
CA LEU A 282 -3.41 12.17 7.09
C LEU A 282 -3.30 11.97 5.57
N PRO A 283 -2.94 13.00 4.79
CA PRO A 283 -2.71 12.85 3.36
C PRO A 283 -1.45 12.04 3.11
N SER A 284 -1.56 10.98 2.30
CA SER A 284 -0.45 10.08 2.00
C SER A 284 0.30 10.47 0.75
N GLU A 285 -0.37 11.12 -0.20
CA GLU A 285 0.14 11.39 -1.52
C GLU A 285 -0.16 12.79 -2.01
N ARG A 286 0.59 13.20 -3.04
CA ARG A 286 0.35 14.46 -3.71
C ARG A 286 -1.06 14.57 -4.31
N ALA A 287 -1.62 13.46 -4.80
CA ALA A 287 -2.99 13.43 -5.32
C ALA A 287 -4.05 13.73 -4.25
N ASP A 288 -3.72 13.67 -2.98
CA ASP A 288 -4.60 14.05 -1.88
C ASP A 288 -4.63 15.58 -1.66
N TRP A 289 -3.69 16.31 -2.27
CA TRP A 289 -3.62 17.76 -2.24
C TRP A 289 -4.25 18.35 -3.50
N HIS A 290 -5.05 19.40 -3.35
CA HIS A 290 -5.79 20.03 -4.45
C HIS A 290 -5.38 21.49 -4.59
N GLU A 291 -5.23 21.94 -5.84
CA GLU A 291 -5.09 23.36 -6.16
C GLU A 291 -6.46 23.97 -6.36
N GLU A 292 -6.78 25.01 -5.58
CA GLU A 292 -7.98 25.84 -5.78
C GLU A 292 -7.56 27.16 -6.45
N ALA A 293 -8.22 27.51 -7.54
CA ALA A 293 -8.01 28.80 -8.19
C ALA A 293 -8.55 29.91 -7.28
N GLY A 294 -7.65 30.63 -6.62
CA GLY A 294 -7.97 31.82 -5.83
C GLY A 294 -7.80 33.09 -6.65
N GLY A 295 -8.45 34.17 -6.26
CA GLY A 295 -8.40 35.47 -6.97
C GLY A 295 -7.03 36.15 -6.97
N ASP A 296 -6.06 35.65 -6.18
CA ASP A 296 -4.70 36.19 -6.02
C ASP A 296 -3.60 35.14 -6.23
N GLY A 297 -3.93 33.97 -6.72
CA GLY A 297 -3.02 32.84 -6.96
C GLY A 297 -3.64 31.50 -6.61
N SER A 298 -2.97 30.42 -6.98
CA SER A 298 -3.41 29.06 -6.61
C SER A 298 -3.15 28.80 -5.12
N THR A 299 -4.15 28.26 -4.43
CA THR A 299 -4.01 27.80 -3.04
C THR A 299 -4.06 26.29 -3.00
N ILE A 300 -3.15 25.70 -2.22
CA ILE A 300 -3.16 24.25 -2.04
C ILE A 300 -3.97 23.92 -0.79
N THR A 301 -4.93 23.02 -0.96
CA THR A 301 -5.77 22.50 0.11
C THR A 301 -5.75 20.97 0.13
N THR A 302 -6.09 20.37 1.27
CA THR A 302 -6.35 18.94 1.39
C THR A 302 -7.54 18.69 2.29
N SER A 303 -8.25 17.60 2.02
CA SER A 303 -9.39 17.17 2.84
C SER A 303 -9.06 16.03 3.79
N GLY A 304 -7.80 15.61 3.86
CA GLY A 304 -7.30 14.59 4.77
C GLY A 304 -6.88 13.27 4.10
N GLY A 305 -6.98 13.16 2.77
CA GLY A 305 -6.40 12.03 2.01
C GLY A 305 -7.00 10.66 2.33
N GLY A 306 -8.29 10.58 2.62
CA GLY A 306 -8.98 9.31 2.93
C GLY A 306 -8.78 8.81 4.37
N ALA A 307 -8.01 9.52 5.20
CA ALA A 307 -7.81 9.18 6.61
C ALA A 307 -7.86 10.42 7.50
N LEU A 308 -8.78 10.41 8.46
CA LEU A 308 -8.93 11.44 9.48
C LEU A 308 -8.81 10.82 10.87
N MET A 309 -7.99 11.43 11.74
CA MET A 309 -7.95 11.12 13.16
C MET A 309 -8.69 12.19 13.95
N LEU A 310 -9.59 11.75 14.81
CA LEU A 310 -10.45 12.60 15.61
C LEU A 310 -10.15 12.35 17.09
N THR A 311 -10.18 13.42 17.88
CA THR A 311 -10.19 13.29 19.34
C THR A 311 -11.60 12.98 19.84
N ARG A 312 -11.70 12.58 21.10
CA ARG A 312 -12.99 12.30 21.75
C ARG A 312 -13.96 13.48 21.66
N GLU A 313 -13.47 14.68 21.90
CA GLU A 313 -14.29 15.90 21.86
C GLU A 313 -14.77 16.24 20.45
N ALA A 314 -13.94 15.99 19.43
CA ALA A 314 -14.34 16.15 18.02
C ALA A 314 -15.44 15.14 17.64
N VAL A 315 -15.29 13.86 17.99
CA VAL A 315 -16.30 12.81 17.79
C VAL A 315 -17.60 13.12 18.52
N ALA A 316 -17.56 13.75 19.69
CA ALA A 316 -18.76 14.16 20.41
C ALA A 316 -19.50 15.31 19.74
N ARG A 317 -18.80 16.20 19.05
CA ARG A 317 -19.34 17.43 18.41
C ARG A 317 -19.85 17.20 16.98
N ILE A 318 -19.08 16.50 16.15
CA ILE A 318 -19.37 16.33 14.71
C ILE A 318 -20.80 15.85 14.43
N PRO A 319 -21.36 14.84 15.12
CA PRO A 319 -22.71 14.37 14.86
C PRO A 319 -23.85 15.38 15.14
N ARG A 320 -23.52 16.50 15.74
CA ARG A 320 -24.47 17.59 16.03
C ARG A 320 -24.45 18.69 14.95
N LEU A 321 -23.51 18.61 14.01
CA LEU A 321 -23.35 19.60 12.95
C LEU A 321 -24.25 19.26 11.76
N PRO A 322 -24.76 20.26 11.03
CA PRO A 322 -25.64 20.06 9.87
C PRO A 322 -24.85 19.72 8.60
N CYS A 323 -23.89 18.79 8.66
CA CYS A 323 -22.98 18.48 7.55
C CYS A 323 -23.67 17.86 6.33
N LEU A 324 -24.83 17.22 6.52
CA LEU A 324 -25.64 16.61 5.46
C LEU A 324 -26.95 17.37 5.20
N ALA A 325 -27.08 18.59 5.72
CA ALA A 325 -28.23 19.43 5.40
C ALA A 325 -28.23 19.70 3.88
N ARG A 326 -29.41 19.59 3.27
CA ARG A 326 -29.61 19.98 1.86
C ARG A 326 -29.27 21.45 1.72
N ASP A 327 -28.60 21.82 0.64
CA ASP A 327 -28.47 23.23 0.33
C ASP A 327 -29.80 23.76 -0.20
N ALA A 328 -29.92 25.11 -0.32
CA ALA A 328 -31.17 25.78 -0.66
C ALA A 328 -31.73 25.38 -2.04
N SER A 329 -31.01 24.63 -2.87
CA SER A 329 -31.43 24.20 -4.21
C SER A 329 -32.07 22.80 -4.23
N ASP A 330 -32.21 22.15 -3.06
CA ASP A 330 -32.75 20.76 -2.92
C ASP A 330 -32.04 19.72 -3.78
N ASP A 331 -30.91 20.10 -4.40
CA ASP A 331 -30.06 19.20 -5.16
C ASP A 331 -29.24 18.37 -4.16
N PRO A 332 -29.28 17.02 -4.21
CA PRO A 332 -28.41 16.23 -3.40
C PRO A 332 -26.99 16.64 -3.77
N VAL A 333 -26.30 17.34 -2.86
CA VAL A 333 -24.88 17.65 -3.00
C VAL A 333 -24.21 16.38 -3.48
N ARG A 334 -23.83 16.32 -4.75
CA ARG A 334 -23.15 15.15 -5.29
C ARG A 334 -21.84 15.07 -4.54
N PRO A 335 -21.71 14.14 -3.58
CA PRO A 335 -20.54 14.09 -2.73
C PRO A 335 -19.38 13.65 -3.63
N LYS A 336 -18.53 14.60 -4.02
CA LYS A 336 -17.30 14.22 -4.70
C LYS A 336 -16.47 13.34 -3.77
N ARG A 337 -16.30 13.77 -2.52
CA ARG A 337 -15.54 13.06 -1.50
C ARG A 337 -16.16 13.34 -0.13
N TRP A 338 -16.23 12.33 0.72
CA TRP A 338 -16.80 12.42 2.07
C TRP A 338 -15.95 13.30 3.00
N ASP A 339 -14.62 13.19 2.91
CA ASP A 339 -13.66 13.96 3.67
C ASP A 339 -13.73 15.45 3.33
N GLU A 340 -13.91 15.78 2.06
CA GLU A 340 -14.10 17.15 1.59
C GLU A 340 -15.39 17.78 2.15
N ILE A 341 -16.49 17.03 2.15
CA ILE A 341 -17.77 17.49 2.72
C ILE A 341 -17.61 17.72 4.21
N LEU A 342 -16.98 16.77 4.91
CA LEU A 342 -16.75 16.89 6.34
C LEU A 342 -15.87 18.10 6.66
N GLN A 343 -14.77 18.32 5.94
CA GLN A 343 -13.90 19.47 6.12
C GLN A 343 -14.64 20.79 5.94
N LYS A 344 -15.39 20.93 4.82
CA LYS A 344 -16.19 22.14 4.55
C LYS A 344 -17.24 22.39 5.63
N CYS A 345 -17.86 21.34 6.13
CA CYS A 345 -18.82 21.43 7.21
C CYS A 345 -18.17 21.86 8.54
N LEU A 346 -17.05 21.26 8.91
CA LEU A 346 -16.31 21.60 10.13
C LEU A 346 -15.89 23.07 10.13
N LYS A 347 -15.36 23.55 9.01
CA LYS A 347 -14.98 24.94 8.83
C LYS A 347 -16.18 25.88 8.95
N LYS A 348 -17.28 25.61 8.23
CA LYS A 348 -18.45 26.49 8.14
C LYS A 348 -19.32 26.46 9.39
N ALA A 349 -19.57 25.28 9.97
CA ALA A 349 -20.53 25.10 11.04
C ALA A 349 -19.91 25.08 12.44
N ALA A 350 -18.62 24.84 12.57
CA ALA A 350 -17.95 24.68 13.86
C ALA A 350 -16.72 25.58 14.05
N ALA A 351 -16.28 26.29 13.00
CA ALA A 351 -15.01 27.04 12.98
C ALA A 351 -13.82 26.18 13.46
N MET A 352 -13.84 24.90 13.08
CA MET A 352 -12.79 23.94 13.38
C MET A 352 -11.82 23.86 12.21
N ASP A 353 -10.56 24.09 12.49
CA ASP A 353 -9.47 23.89 11.55
C ASP A 353 -9.01 22.43 11.56
N MET A 354 -8.53 21.96 10.41
CA MET A 354 -7.93 20.63 10.28
C MET A 354 -6.42 20.75 10.43
N HIS A 355 -5.86 20.01 11.38
CA HIS A 355 -4.42 19.81 11.47
C HIS A 355 -4.01 18.75 10.43
N ILE A 356 -2.87 18.94 9.79
CA ILE A 356 -2.40 18.03 8.74
C ILE A 356 -1.04 17.46 9.12
N ILE A 357 -0.96 16.13 9.13
CA ILE A 357 0.32 15.42 9.25
C ILE A 357 0.62 14.78 7.90
N PRO A 358 1.55 15.34 7.10
CA PRO A 358 1.95 14.74 5.83
C PRO A 358 2.56 13.36 6.04
N SER A 359 2.25 12.42 5.12
CA SER A 359 2.84 11.06 5.13
C SER A 359 3.97 10.93 4.12
N LEU A 360 3.65 11.07 2.83
CA LEU A 360 4.64 10.90 1.76
C LEU A 360 4.95 12.21 1.03
N TYR A 361 4.03 13.15 1.01
CA TYR A 361 4.17 14.43 0.33
C TYR A 361 3.75 15.60 1.21
N SER A 362 4.36 16.74 0.92
CA SER A 362 3.97 18.05 1.43
C SER A 362 3.46 18.92 0.26
N PRO A 363 2.58 19.89 0.51
CA PRO A 363 2.18 20.85 -0.51
C PRO A 363 3.34 21.69 -1.03
N ARG A 364 4.46 21.73 -0.31
CA ARG A 364 5.68 22.46 -0.68
C ARG A 364 6.58 21.70 -1.64
N ASP A 365 6.30 20.42 -1.88
CA ASP A 365 7.11 19.61 -2.81
C ASP A 365 6.92 20.13 -4.23
N GLU A 366 8.01 20.36 -4.93
CA GLU A 366 7.96 20.77 -6.33
C GLU A 366 7.31 19.67 -7.20
N PRO A 367 6.47 20.06 -8.18
CA PRO A 367 5.93 19.14 -9.16
C PRO A 367 7.04 18.68 -10.08
N THR A 368 7.72 17.60 -9.74
CA THR A 368 8.62 16.94 -10.68
C THR A 368 7.84 15.92 -11.48
N GLU A 369 7.78 16.10 -12.80
CA GLU A 369 7.16 15.14 -13.75
C GLU A 369 7.83 13.75 -13.73
N VAL A 370 8.92 13.61 -12.99
CA VAL A 370 9.86 12.50 -13.06
C VAL A 370 9.44 11.31 -12.18
N TYR A 371 8.48 11.47 -11.28
CA TYR A 371 8.19 10.39 -10.31
C TYR A 371 6.80 9.79 -10.45
N PRO A 372 6.68 8.69 -11.20
CA PRO A 372 5.45 7.88 -11.15
C PRO A 372 5.28 7.14 -9.82
N THR A 373 6.29 7.12 -8.93
CA THR A 373 6.30 6.29 -7.73
C THR A 373 6.82 7.05 -6.51
N SER A 374 5.89 7.60 -5.76
CA SER A 374 6.11 8.34 -4.52
C SER A 374 6.85 7.58 -3.42
N HIS A 375 6.70 6.27 -3.40
CA HIS A 375 7.33 5.41 -2.41
C HIS A 375 8.86 5.33 -2.54
N GLU A 376 9.43 5.80 -3.65
CA GLU A 376 10.88 5.82 -3.85
C GLU A 376 11.58 7.03 -3.21
N THR A 377 10.84 7.95 -2.58
CA THR A 377 11.44 9.12 -1.91
C THR A 377 12.20 8.78 -0.63
N GLY A 378 12.04 7.57 -0.12
CA GLY A 378 12.66 7.11 1.13
C GLY A 378 11.97 7.61 2.39
N ALA A 379 10.90 8.38 2.29
CA ALA A 379 10.10 8.77 3.43
C ALA A 379 9.48 7.53 4.11
N ARG A 380 9.51 7.49 5.44
CA ARG A 380 8.78 6.47 6.19
C ARG A 380 7.28 6.77 6.10
N PRO A 381 6.45 5.90 5.50
CA PRO A 381 5.03 6.18 5.35
C PRO A 381 4.32 6.11 6.71
N LEU A 382 3.54 7.14 7.03
CA LEU A 382 2.62 7.14 8.16
C LEU A 382 1.34 6.40 7.80
N VAL A 383 0.88 6.59 6.56
CA VAL A 383 -0.31 5.99 5.99
C VAL A 383 -0.12 5.81 4.49
N LEU A 384 -0.66 4.73 3.93
CA LEU A 384 -0.81 4.54 2.50
C LEU A 384 -2.29 4.58 2.15
N HIS A 385 -2.65 5.32 1.11
CA HIS A 385 -4.02 5.43 0.63
C HIS A 385 -4.10 4.93 -0.81
N ASP A 386 -5.14 4.14 -1.09
CA ASP A 386 -5.39 3.53 -2.42
C ASP A 386 -4.18 2.73 -2.96
N TYR A 387 -3.53 1.98 -2.05
CA TYR A 387 -2.28 1.26 -2.30
C TYR A 387 -2.37 0.25 -3.45
N GLN A 388 -3.55 -0.29 -3.73
CA GLN A 388 -3.73 -1.26 -4.82
C GLN A 388 -3.70 -0.59 -6.20
N SER A 389 -4.35 0.56 -6.37
CA SER A 389 -4.41 1.24 -7.67
C SER A 389 -3.24 2.18 -7.89
N ARG A 390 -2.83 2.93 -6.87
CA ARG A 390 -1.75 3.92 -6.98
C ARG A 390 -0.37 3.28 -6.98
N TYR A 391 -0.10 2.36 -6.06
CA TYR A 391 1.23 1.72 -5.95
C TYR A 391 1.29 0.34 -6.56
N ARG A 392 0.15 -0.28 -6.89
CA ARG A 392 0.04 -1.66 -7.37
C ARG A 392 0.70 -2.67 -6.43
N ILE A 393 0.61 -2.40 -5.12
CA ILE A 393 1.22 -3.21 -4.06
C ILE A 393 0.12 -4.02 -3.36
N ASP A 394 0.34 -5.32 -3.19
CA ASP A 394 -0.37 -6.09 -2.17
C ASP A 394 0.35 -5.87 -0.82
N VAL A 395 -0.17 -4.92 -0.03
CA VAL A 395 0.44 -4.58 1.26
C VAL A 395 0.37 -5.73 2.26
N GLY A 396 -0.58 -6.65 2.11
CA GLY A 396 -0.66 -7.85 2.94
C GLY A 396 0.56 -8.76 2.78
N MET A 397 1.10 -8.84 1.56
CA MET A 397 2.34 -9.55 1.24
C MET A 397 3.57 -8.66 1.49
N ALA A 398 3.56 -7.45 0.95
CA ALA A 398 4.70 -6.54 1.03
C ALA A 398 5.16 -6.27 2.47
N HIS A 399 4.21 -6.14 3.39
CA HIS A 399 4.47 -5.88 4.79
C HIS A 399 4.95 -7.09 5.60
N LEU A 400 4.99 -8.31 5.02
CA LEU A 400 5.45 -9.51 5.74
C LEU A 400 6.90 -9.38 6.23
N VAL A 401 7.73 -8.64 5.52
CA VAL A 401 9.13 -8.42 5.88
C VAL A 401 9.30 -7.83 7.28
N THR A 402 8.31 -7.06 7.75
CA THR A 402 8.35 -6.47 9.11
C THR A 402 8.36 -7.52 10.23
N ASN A 403 7.96 -8.76 9.94
CA ASN A 403 8.06 -9.86 10.90
C ASN A 403 9.52 -10.13 11.31
N VAL A 404 10.48 -9.80 10.44
CA VAL A 404 11.92 -10.04 10.65
C VAL A 404 12.65 -8.75 11.04
N CYS A 405 12.37 -7.65 10.37
CA CYS A 405 13.13 -6.40 10.56
C CYS A 405 12.35 -5.28 11.30
N GLY A 406 11.10 -5.54 11.73
CA GLY A 406 10.26 -4.54 12.42
C GLY A 406 9.58 -3.57 11.47
N ASP A 407 8.62 -2.79 12.00
CA ASP A 407 7.76 -1.92 11.18
C ASP A 407 8.52 -0.80 10.45
N ALA A 408 9.64 -0.32 11.03
CA ALA A 408 10.41 0.78 10.48
C ALA A 408 11.17 0.42 9.18
N CYS A 409 11.39 -0.86 8.92
CA CYS A 409 12.08 -1.31 7.71
C CYS A 409 11.17 -1.39 6.48
N PHE A 410 9.83 -1.34 6.64
CA PHE A 410 8.92 -1.32 5.51
C PHE A 410 9.09 -0.05 4.69
N MET A 411 9.28 -0.21 3.39
CA MET A 411 9.60 0.86 2.45
C MET A 411 10.91 1.63 2.77
N GLN A 412 11.77 1.07 3.63
CA GLN A 412 13.11 1.61 3.81
C GLN A 412 13.88 1.49 2.49
N ARG A 413 14.58 2.58 2.13
CA ARG A 413 15.32 2.67 0.88
C ARG A 413 16.80 2.46 1.12
N TYR A 414 17.37 1.48 0.43
CA TYR A 414 18.79 1.15 0.43
C TYR A 414 19.42 1.54 -0.89
N LEU A 415 20.51 2.26 -0.84
CA LEU A 415 21.30 2.67 -2.00
C LEU A 415 22.64 1.93 -2.00
N PHE A 416 22.89 1.15 -3.04
CA PHE A 416 24.11 0.37 -3.21
C PHE A 416 25.14 1.13 -4.06
N HIS A 417 26.43 0.77 -3.92
CA HIS A 417 27.53 1.44 -4.61
C HIS A 417 27.46 1.36 -6.14
N ASP A 418 26.87 0.29 -6.66
CA ASP A 418 26.73 -0.01 -8.08
C ASP A 418 25.43 0.53 -8.70
N ASN A 419 24.87 1.59 -8.13
CA ASN A 419 23.63 2.24 -8.58
C ASN A 419 22.39 1.34 -8.57
N TRP A 420 22.35 0.37 -7.66
CA TRP A 420 21.15 -0.36 -7.34
C TRP A 420 20.40 0.29 -6.18
N VAL A 421 19.09 0.21 -6.24
CA VAL A 421 18.22 0.73 -5.17
C VAL A 421 17.21 -0.35 -4.78
N LEU A 422 17.14 -0.66 -3.50
CA LEU A 422 16.09 -1.50 -2.93
C LEU A 422 15.14 -0.62 -2.13
N VAL A 423 13.85 -0.65 -2.48
CA VAL A 423 12.76 -0.15 -1.64
C VAL A 423 12.08 -1.38 -1.02
N ASN A 424 12.35 -1.63 0.23
CA ASN A 424 12.02 -2.88 0.90
C ASN A 424 10.51 -3.17 0.89
N GLY A 425 10.14 -4.35 0.39
CA GLY A 425 8.75 -4.75 0.23
C GLY A 425 8.05 -4.17 -1.01
N VAL A 426 8.76 -3.42 -1.87
CA VAL A 426 8.14 -2.74 -3.03
C VAL A 426 8.86 -3.04 -4.33
N SER A 427 10.12 -2.66 -4.46
CA SER A 427 10.85 -2.77 -5.71
C SER A 427 12.36 -2.83 -5.53
N ILE A 428 13.02 -3.39 -6.52
CA ILE A 428 14.47 -3.27 -6.73
C ILE A 428 14.67 -2.61 -8.07
N SER A 429 15.56 -1.62 -8.15
CA SER A 429 15.89 -0.96 -9.41
C SER A 429 17.39 -0.87 -9.65
N GLU A 430 17.76 -1.01 -10.90
CA GLU A 430 19.14 -0.83 -11.41
C GLU A 430 19.17 0.40 -12.30
N HIS A 431 20.21 1.22 -12.14
CA HIS A 431 20.44 2.43 -12.92
C HIS A 431 21.81 2.35 -13.64
N PRO A 432 21.89 1.63 -14.78
CA PRO A 432 23.16 1.31 -15.42
C PRO A 432 23.94 2.54 -15.88
N ASP A 433 23.22 3.59 -16.26
CA ASP A 433 23.82 4.80 -16.85
C ASP A 433 24.13 5.88 -15.80
N GLY A 434 23.87 5.59 -14.52
CA GLY A 434 24.21 6.44 -13.38
C GLY A 434 22.99 6.86 -12.55
N LEU A 435 23.25 7.02 -11.27
CA LEU A 435 22.31 7.50 -10.26
C LEU A 435 22.95 8.71 -9.58
N GLN A 436 22.26 9.84 -9.59
CA GLN A 436 22.70 11.03 -8.88
C GLN A 436 22.23 10.92 -7.43
N ASN A 437 23.18 10.95 -6.50
CA ASN A 437 22.88 10.97 -5.07
C ASN A 437 23.08 12.40 -4.55
N PRO A 438 22.01 13.16 -4.26
CA PRO A 438 22.14 14.52 -3.79
C PRO A 438 22.87 14.66 -2.45
N HIS A 439 23.12 13.55 -1.73
CA HIS A 439 23.93 13.56 -0.51
C HIS A 439 25.44 13.38 -0.76
N LYS A 440 25.85 12.69 -1.83
CA LYS A 440 27.28 12.51 -2.16
C LYS A 440 27.89 13.74 -2.80
N ASP A 441 27.08 14.56 -3.47
CA ASP A 441 27.58 15.74 -4.21
C ASP A 441 27.78 16.97 -3.31
N ARG A 442 27.43 16.90 -2.03
CA ARG A 442 27.81 17.91 -1.03
C ARG A 442 29.22 17.64 -0.51
N HIS A 443 30.23 17.81 -1.36
CA HIS A 443 31.56 18.09 -0.84
C HIS A 443 31.47 19.37 -0.01
N PRO A 444 32.10 19.42 1.19
CA PRO A 444 32.28 20.71 1.84
C PRO A 444 33.05 21.61 0.86
N LYS A 445 32.36 22.60 0.29
CA LYS A 445 33.00 23.65 -0.48
C LYS A 445 34.00 24.31 0.48
N SER A 446 35.23 24.46 0.06
CA SER A 446 36.21 25.22 0.81
C SER A 446 35.68 26.65 1.01
N ASP A 447 35.91 27.21 2.18
CA ASP A 447 35.40 28.54 2.60
C ASP A 447 35.69 29.67 1.62
N ASP A 448 36.59 29.46 0.65
CA ASP A 448 36.98 30.44 -0.36
C ASP A 448 35.98 30.61 -1.53
N ASP A 449 35.02 29.70 -1.71
CA ASP A 449 34.05 29.76 -2.82
C ASP A 449 32.70 30.43 -2.44
N LEU A 450 32.56 30.93 -1.21
CA LEU A 450 31.26 31.36 -0.67
C LEU A 450 30.90 32.84 -0.93
N GLU A 451 31.84 33.71 -1.32
CA GLU A 451 31.53 35.14 -1.44
C GLU A 451 30.88 35.57 -2.77
N GLY A 452 30.86 34.71 -3.79
CA GLY A 452 30.35 35.10 -5.13
C GLY A 452 28.98 34.56 -5.53
N GLN A 453 28.48 33.53 -4.84
CA GLN A 453 27.23 32.83 -5.22
C GLN A 453 26.03 33.17 -4.36
N GLY A 454 26.21 33.72 -3.17
CA GLY A 454 25.12 33.99 -2.22
C GLY A 454 24.04 34.94 -2.74
N GLN A 455 24.38 35.92 -3.57
CA GLN A 455 23.40 36.89 -4.07
C GLN A 455 22.54 36.33 -5.22
N GLN A 456 23.06 35.44 -6.05
CA GLN A 456 22.28 34.82 -7.11
C GLN A 456 21.35 33.71 -6.57
N GLU A 457 21.80 32.92 -5.59
CA GLU A 457 20.97 31.90 -4.93
C GLU A 457 19.83 32.53 -4.10
N GLU A 458 20.06 33.67 -3.43
CA GLU A 458 19.00 34.41 -2.73
C GLU A 458 17.98 35.03 -3.70
N GLU A 459 18.40 35.55 -4.87
CA GLU A 459 17.45 36.04 -5.89
C GLU A 459 16.67 34.92 -6.57
N GLU A 460 17.27 33.77 -6.83
CA GLU A 460 16.56 32.59 -7.35
C GLU A 460 15.62 31.97 -6.31
N GLN A 461 16.04 31.87 -5.03
CA GLN A 461 15.17 31.42 -3.96
C GLN A 461 13.99 32.39 -3.73
N GLN A 462 14.20 33.72 -3.77
CA GLN A 462 13.11 34.68 -3.70
C GLN A 462 12.18 34.67 -4.92
N LYS A 463 12.69 34.34 -6.13
CA LYS A 463 11.85 34.14 -7.32
C LYS A 463 11.06 32.83 -7.27
N GLN A 464 11.66 31.77 -6.72
CA GLN A 464 10.98 30.50 -6.49
C GLN A 464 9.93 30.63 -5.38
N GLU A 465 10.24 31.34 -4.28
CA GLU A 465 9.29 31.58 -3.19
C GLU A 465 8.07 32.41 -3.63
N LYS A 466 8.25 33.34 -4.59
CA LYS A 466 7.14 34.09 -5.23
C LYS A 466 6.28 33.25 -6.19
N ARG A 467 6.79 32.12 -6.69
CA ARG A 467 6.08 31.19 -7.60
C ARG A 467 5.43 30.02 -6.88
N ARG A 468 5.72 29.83 -5.58
CA ARG A 468 5.13 28.74 -4.79
C ARG A 468 3.64 29.07 -4.51
N PRO A 469 2.72 28.11 -4.74
CA PRO A 469 1.33 28.28 -4.36
C PRO A 469 1.24 28.57 -2.85
N ARG A 470 0.49 29.58 -2.48
CA ARG A 470 0.27 29.91 -1.06
C ARG A 470 -0.63 28.84 -0.43
N VAL A 471 -0.15 28.26 0.67
CA VAL A 471 -1.00 27.46 1.56
C VAL A 471 -1.85 28.46 2.36
N THR A 472 -3.15 28.48 2.10
CA THR A 472 -4.03 29.42 2.82
C THR A 472 -4.26 28.99 4.26
N GLY A 473 -4.23 29.93 5.14
CA GLY A 473 -4.16 29.93 6.58
C GLY A 473 -5.29 29.28 7.36
N GLN A 474 -5.69 28.07 7.00
CA GLN A 474 -6.63 27.25 7.77
C GLN A 474 -6.20 25.78 7.88
N LEU A 475 -5.09 25.42 7.27
CA LEU A 475 -4.44 24.14 7.49
C LEU A 475 -3.22 24.38 8.37
N VAL A 476 -3.26 23.90 9.60
CA VAL A 476 -2.07 23.87 10.44
C VAL A 476 -1.25 22.67 10.01
N ILE A 477 -0.21 22.92 9.21
CA ILE A 477 0.75 21.90 8.82
C ILE A 477 1.81 21.84 9.92
N ASP A 478 2.04 20.65 10.45
CA ASP A 478 3.09 20.47 11.45
C ASP A 478 4.46 20.46 10.76
N ASP A 479 5.10 21.63 10.70
CA ASP A 479 6.42 21.82 10.07
C ASP A 479 7.57 21.16 10.85
N LYS A 480 7.34 20.76 12.12
CA LYS A 480 8.39 20.15 12.95
C LYS A 480 8.79 18.77 12.49
N ASP A 481 7.91 18.14 11.70
CA ASP A 481 8.07 16.79 11.20
C ASP A 481 8.20 16.78 9.69
N ASP A 482 9.00 17.68 9.13
CA ASP A 482 9.28 17.68 7.71
C ASP A 482 9.76 16.27 7.31
N VAL A 483 8.89 15.55 6.58
CA VAL A 483 9.16 14.18 6.17
C VAL A 483 10.37 14.26 5.24
N GLN A 484 11.55 13.97 5.79
CA GLN A 484 12.79 14.03 5.04
C GLN A 484 12.67 13.15 3.81
N ARG A 485 12.73 13.77 2.64
CA ARG A 485 12.64 13.12 1.35
C ARG A 485 13.87 13.44 0.55
N VAL A 486 14.39 12.43 -0.09
CA VAL A 486 15.50 12.58 -0.99
C VAL A 486 15.08 12.00 -2.34
N PRO A 487 14.72 12.86 -3.30
CA PRO A 487 14.41 12.38 -4.64
C PRO A 487 15.64 11.73 -5.24
N LEU A 488 15.44 10.59 -5.93
CA LEU A 488 16.47 9.97 -6.75
C LEU A 488 16.37 10.51 -8.16
N THR A 489 17.47 10.99 -8.70
CA THR A 489 17.57 11.39 -10.08
C THR A 489 18.53 10.47 -10.81
N TRP A 490 18.20 10.08 -12.03
CA TRP A 490 19.01 9.21 -12.85
C TRP A 490 19.03 9.68 -14.30
N THR A 491 20.01 9.23 -15.05
CA THR A 491 20.11 9.45 -16.48
C THR A 491 20.01 8.10 -17.20
N GLY A 492 19.41 8.10 -18.39
CA GLY A 492 19.37 6.91 -19.24
C GLY A 492 18.39 5.83 -18.77
N ARG A 493 18.83 4.57 -18.84
CA ARG A 493 17.98 3.39 -18.61
C ARG A 493 17.78 3.11 -17.14
N ARG A 494 16.58 2.59 -16.85
CA ARG A 494 16.22 2.07 -15.54
C ARG A 494 15.58 0.71 -15.69
N ASN A 495 16.11 -0.28 -15.01
CA ASN A 495 15.51 -1.61 -14.89
C ASN A 495 14.80 -1.73 -13.54
N VAL A 496 13.54 -2.22 -13.53
CA VAL A 496 12.76 -2.32 -12.29
C VAL A 496 12.23 -3.74 -12.13
N TRP A 497 12.48 -4.32 -10.97
CA TRP A 497 11.87 -5.54 -10.47
C TRP A 497 10.84 -5.15 -9.41
N ALA A 498 9.56 -5.37 -9.69
CA ALA A 498 8.48 -5.13 -8.74
C ALA A 498 8.27 -6.36 -7.84
N LEU A 499 7.86 -6.15 -6.59
CA LEU A 499 7.51 -7.26 -5.71
C LEU A 499 6.41 -8.10 -6.35
N LEU A 500 6.68 -9.38 -6.53
CA LEU A 500 5.77 -10.36 -7.11
C LEU A 500 5.05 -11.15 -6.02
N ASP A 501 5.81 -11.65 -5.05
CA ASP A 501 5.33 -12.49 -3.96
C ASP A 501 6.15 -12.30 -2.69
N SER A 502 5.51 -12.57 -1.56
CA SER A 502 6.20 -12.68 -0.28
C SER A 502 5.53 -13.74 0.59
N ALA A 503 6.35 -14.54 1.26
CA ALA A 503 5.91 -15.63 2.12
C ALA A 503 6.77 -15.75 3.38
N VAL A 504 6.19 -16.33 4.42
CA VAL A 504 6.92 -16.67 5.65
C VAL A 504 7.19 -18.16 5.64
N SER A 505 8.45 -18.56 5.80
CA SER A 505 8.85 -19.97 5.91
C SER A 505 8.49 -20.56 7.28
N SER A 506 8.61 -21.86 7.41
CA SER A 506 8.46 -22.59 8.69
C SER A 506 9.41 -22.06 9.78
N ASP A 507 10.59 -21.62 9.40
CA ASP A 507 11.63 -21.10 10.28
C ASP A 507 11.43 -19.62 10.67
N GLY A 508 10.41 -18.99 10.09
CA GLY A 508 10.09 -17.59 10.30
C GLY A 508 10.91 -16.62 9.44
N ASP A 509 11.70 -17.11 8.50
CA ASP A 509 12.34 -16.28 7.47
C ASP A 509 11.28 -15.72 6.53
N VAL A 510 11.50 -14.52 6.01
CA VAL A 510 10.61 -13.92 5.04
C VAL A 510 11.27 -13.91 3.66
N TRP A 511 10.58 -14.52 2.73
CA TRP A 511 11.00 -14.64 1.34
C TRP A 511 10.26 -13.61 0.50
N GLN A 512 10.98 -12.86 -0.30
CA GLN A 512 10.45 -11.85 -1.21
C GLN A 512 10.99 -12.12 -2.62
N ALA A 513 10.10 -12.33 -3.58
CA ALA A 513 10.46 -12.43 -4.99
C ALA A 513 10.09 -11.14 -5.72
N TYR A 514 11.07 -10.58 -6.41
CA TYR A 514 10.90 -9.40 -7.26
C TYR A 514 11.08 -9.79 -8.72
N LEU A 515 10.15 -9.40 -9.59
CA LEU A 515 10.10 -9.79 -10.99
C LEU A 515 10.25 -8.59 -11.92
N LYS A 516 11.16 -8.73 -12.90
CA LYS A 516 11.18 -7.96 -14.14
C LYS A 516 10.76 -8.88 -15.28
N LYS A 517 9.65 -8.56 -15.96
CA LYS A 517 9.23 -9.29 -17.15
C LYS A 517 10.15 -9.00 -18.32
N GLY A 518 10.54 -10.03 -19.06
CA GLY A 518 11.26 -9.87 -20.31
C GLY A 518 10.41 -9.18 -21.38
N ALA A 519 11.03 -8.37 -22.22
CA ALA A 519 10.33 -7.73 -23.32
C ALA A 519 9.89 -8.80 -24.35
N ARG A 520 8.58 -9.06 -24.43
CA ARG A 520 7.98 -9.85 -25.50
C ARG A 520 7.74 -8.91 -26.67
N GLY A 521 8.52 -9.05 -27.76
CA GLY A 521 8.48 -8.15 -28.89
C GLY A 521 7.09 -7.99 -29.50
N ALA A 522 6.61 -6.75 -29.52
CA ALA A 522 5.42 -6.34 -30.26
C ALA A 522 5.71 -5.99 -31.74
N THR A 523 6.95 -6.13 -32.19
CA THR A 523 7.35 -5.88 -33.59
C THR A 523 8.40 -6.89 -34.06
N PRO A 524 8.22 -7.53 -35.22
CA PRO A 524 9.20 -8.42 -35.80
C PRO A 524 10.28 -7.60 -36.55
N ALA A 525 11.05 -6.83 -35.85
CA ALA A 525 12.11 -6.05 -36.45
C ALA A 525 13.27 -5.90 -35.47
N ALA A 526 14.03 -6.92 -35.37
CA ALA A 526 15.47 -7.04 -35.14
C ALA A 526 15.70 -8.44 -34.60
N GLU A 527 16.59 -9.20 -35.21
CA GLU A 527 17.20 -10.42 -34.70
C GLU A 527 17.87 -10.12 -33.34
N GLY A 528 17.08 -10.11 -32.25
CA GLY A 528 17.54 -9.93 -30.90
C GLY A 528 16.85 -10.96 -30.03
N ALA A 529 17.63 -11.71 -29.28
CA ALA A 529 17.16 -12.74 -28.37
C ALA A 529 16.00 -12.21 -27.49
N GLU A 530 14.89 -12.95 -27.38
CA GLU A 530 13.81 -12.65 -26.42
C GLU A 530 14.42 -12.41 -25.04
N GLU A 531 14.16 -11.25 -24.46
CA GLU A 531 14.65 -10.94 -23.12
C GLU A 531 13.92 -11.85 -22.14
N MET A 532 14.67 -12.68 -21.42
CA MET A 532 14.12 -13.61 -20.43
C MET A 532 13.55 -12.85 -19.23
N ASP A 533 12.53 -13.40 -18.58
CA ASP A 533 12.09 -12.96 -17.26
C ASP A 533 13.28 -12.99 -16.28
N SER A 534 13.32 -12.06 -15.36
CA SER A 534 14.36 -11.98 -14.35
C SER A 534 13.75 -11.85 -12.96
N VAL A 535 14.18 -12.73 -12.05
CA VAL A 535 13.70 -12.77 -10.66
C VAL A 535 14.86 -12.54 -9.71
N ILE A 536 14.64 -11.68 -8.73
CA ILE A 536 15.53 -11.46 -7.58
C ILE A 536 14.80 -11.93 -6.34
N VAL A 537 15.40 -12.84 -5.57
CA VAL A 537 14.86 -13.29 -4.31
C VAL A 537 15.67 -12.74 -3.16
N LEU A 538 15.00 -12.12 -2.20
CA LEU A 538 15.57 -11.73 -0.91
C LEU A 538 15.00 -12.66 0.18
N ILE A 539 15.88 -13.32 0.89
CA ILE A 539 15.55 -14.20 2.02
C ILE A 539 15.97 -13.49 3.30
N TRP A 540 15.03 -12.84 3.97
CA TRP A 540 15.27 -12.14 5.22
C TRP A 540 15.37 -13.14 6.36
N GLU A 541 16.57 -13.32 6.92
CA GLU A 541 16.84 -14.30 7.97
C GLU A 541 16.29 -13.83 9.32
N ASN A 542 15.51 -14.68 9.96
CA ASN A 542 15.00 -14.40 11.31
C ASN A 542 16.09 -14.64 12.34
N ASN A 543 16.67 -13.56 12.88
CA ASN A 543 17.73 -13.63 13.89
C ASN A 543 17.26 -14.14 15.27
N ALA A 544 15.95 -14.34 15.46
CA ALA A 544 15.39 -14.87 16.71
C ALA A 544 15.43 -16.41 16.80
N ARG A 545 16.25 -17.07 15.98
CA ARG A 545 16.50 -18.53 16.13
C ARG A 545 17.18 -18.77 17.46
N PRO A 546 16.66 -19.70 18.30
CA PRO A 546 17.28 -20.06 19.58
C PRO A 546 18.68 -20.68 19.42
#